data_0f6eded10f094ca13df6b3c031d0eefd
#
_entry.id   0f6eded10f094ca13df6b3c031d0eefd
#
_cell.length_a   1.000
_cell.length_b   1.000
_cell.length_c   1.000
_cell.angle_alpha   90.00
_cell.angle_beta   90.00
_cell.angle_gamma   90.00
#
_symmetry.space_group_name_H-M   'P 1'
#
loop_
_entity.id
_entity.type
_entity.pdbx_description
1 polymer ?
#
loop_
_entity_poly.entity_id
_entity_poly.type
_entity_poly.pdbx_seq_one_letter_code
_entity_poly.pdbx_strand_id
1 'polypeptide(L)' 'MDEDRFNMSVRKFLKKVGVTSQRVIEEAVRSGAVKGDVLKVRMTLTAENAPIEHVIEDDIAVR' A
#
# COMPACT_ATOMS: atom_id res chain seq x y z
N MET A 1 8.01 0.49 26.66
CA MET A 1 8.13 0.52 25.19
C MET A 1 9.01 1.70 24.79
N ASP A 2 9.92 1.49 23.88
CA ASP A 2 10.74 2.56 23.31
C ASP A 2 9.94 3.20 22.16
N GLU A 3 9.36 4.36 22.38
CA GLU A 3 8.52 5.02 21.39
C GLU A 3 9.26 5.44 20.15
N ASP A 4 10.50 5.90 20.28
CA ASP A 4 11.30 6.31 19.13
C ASP A 4 11.59 5.12 18.22
N ARG A 5 11.96 4.01 18.83
CA ARG A 5 12.23 2.79 18.09
C ARG A 5 10.99 2.24 17.42
N PHE A 6 9.87 2.30 18.13
CA PHE A 6 8.58 1.86 17.59
C PHE A 6 8.19 2.71 16.40
N ASN A 7 8.22 4.03 16.54
CA ASN A 7 7.84 4.94 15.46
C ASN A 7 8.74 4.78 14.25
N MET A 8 10.02 4.58 14.46
CA MET A 8 10.97 4.35 13.37
C MET A 8 10.66 3.05 12.63
N SER A 9 10.32 2.00 13.37
CA SER A 9 9.96 0.71 12.78
C SER A 9 8.68 0.81 11.94
N VAL A 10 7.69 1.54 12.43
CA VAL A 10 6.43 1.77 11.69
C VAL A 10 6.72 2.52 10.39
N ARG A 11 7.49 3.60 10.46
CA ARG A 11 7.84 4.40 9.28
C ARG A 11 8.60 3.57 8.25
N LYS A 12 9.54 2.76 8.70
CA LYS A 12 10.33 1.90 7.82
C LYS A 12 9.44 0.90 7.10
N PHE A 13 8.50 0.30 7.83
CA PHE A 13 7.53 -0.62 7.26
C PHE A 13 6.66 0.06 6.21
N LEU A 14 6.09 1.23 6.55
CA LEU A 14 5.19 1.95 5.65
C LEU A 14 5.92 2.47 4.42
N LYS A 15 7.18 2.87 4.56
CA LYS A 15 8.00 3.25 3.41
C LYS A 15 8.17 2.07 2.46
N LYS A 16 8.44 0.90 3.00
CA LYS A 16 8.59 -0.32 2.20
C LYS A 16 7.28 -0.65 1.47
N VAL A 17 6.15 -0.56 2.18
CA VAL A 17 4.83 -0.78 1.60
C VAL A 17 4.59 0.22 0.46
N GLY A 18 4.84 1.50 0.71
CA GLY A 18 4.60 2.53 -0.29
C GLY A 18 5.48 2.38 -1.52
N VAL A 19 6.77 2.22 -1.33
CA VAL A 19 7.73 2.14 -2.44
C VAL A 19 7.50 0.90 -3.30
N THR A 20 7.32 -0.27 -2.67
CA THR A 20 7.13 -1.51 -3.43
C THR A 20 5.76 -1.56 -4.09
N SER A 21 4.74 -1.07 -3.40
CA SER A 21 3.38 -1.04 -3.96
C SER A 21 3.28 -0.06 -5.13
N GLN A 22 3.97 1.06 -5.04
CA GLN A 22 4.01 2.02 -6.15
C GLN A 22 4.55 1.39 -7.42
N ARG A 23 5.60 0.58 -7.30
CA ARG A 23 6.16 -0.13 -8.46
C ARG A 23 5.18 -1.11 -9.08
N VAL A 24 4.45 -1.83 -8.22
CA VAL A 24 3.43 -2.78 -8.68
C VAL A 24 2.33 -2.05 -9.46
N ILE A 25 1.87 -0.92 -8.92
CA ILE A 25 0.84 -0.10 -9.58
C ILE A 25 1.34 0.44 -10.91
N GLU A 26 2.55 1.00 -10.94
CA GLU A 26 3.14 1.54 -12.15
C GLU A 26 3.29 0.47 -13.23
N GLU A 27 3.73 -0.71 -12.84
CA GLU A 27 3.89 -1.82 -13.77
C GLU A 27 2.56 -2.26 -14.38
N ALA A 28 1.51 -2.32 -13.56
CA ALA A 28 0.18 -2.68 -14.04
C ALA A 28 -0.34 -1.67 -15.07
N VAL A 29 -0.10 -0.38 -14.83
CA VAL A 29 -0.52 0.68 -15.75
C VAL A 29 0.29 0.62 -17.05
N ARG A 30 1.61 0.47 -16.95
CA ARG A 30 2.48 0.41 -18.13
C ARG A 30 2.22 -0.80 -19.02
N SER A 31 1.85 -1.93 -18.42
CA SER A 31 1.57 -3.15 -19.17
C SER A 31 0.26 -3.11 -19.93
N GLY A 32 -0.56 -2.07 -19.69
CA GLY A 32 -1.87 -1.94 -20.32
C GLY A 32 -2.94 -2.81 -19.69
N ALA A 33 -2.67 -3.35 -18.51
CA ALA A 33 -3.64 -4.20 -17.80
C ALA A 33 -4.83 -3.40 -17.25
N VAL A 34 -4.65 -2.09 -17.06
CA VAL A 34 -5.71 -1.25 -16.53
C VAL A 34 -6.57 -0.71 -17.68
N LYS A 35 -7.85 -1.00 -17.63
CA LYS A 35 -8.81 -0.54 -18.64
C LYS A 35 -9.61 0.62 -18.07
N GLY A 36 -9.80 1.68 -18.88
CA GLY A 36 -10.51 2.87 -18.46
C GLY A 36 -9.58 3.91 -17.86
N ASP A 37 -10.16 4.84 -17.13
CA ASP A 37 -9.46 6.03 -16.64
C ASP A 37 -9.06 5.93 -15.17
N VAL A 38 -9.53 4.90 -14.49
CA VAL A 38 -9.38 4.77 -13.04
C VAL A 38 -8.93 3.35 -12.68
N LEU A 39 -7.94 3.27 -11.81
CA LEU A 39 -7.53 2.02 -11.18
C LEU A 39 -8.10 2.00 -9.77
N LYS A 40 -8.94 1.01 -9.49
CA LYS A 40 -9.51 0.82 -8.15
C LYS A 40 -8.60 -0.09 -7.34
N VAL A 41 -8.04 0.44 -6.27
CA VAL A 41 -7.07 -0.30 -5.45
C VAL A 41 -7.61 -0.61 -4.08
N ARG A 42 -7.15 -1.71 -3.52
CA ARG A 42 -7.47 -2.11 -2.15
C ARG A 42 -6.19 -2.57 -1.47
N MET A 43 -5.93 -2.03 -0.28
CA MET A 43 -4.80 -2.43 0.55
C MET A 43 -5.35 -2.98 1.86
N THR A 44 -4.87 -4.15 2.27
CA THR A 44 -5.31 -4.78 3.50
C THR A 44 -4.11 -4.96 4.43
N LEU A 45 -4.24 -4.48 5.66
CA LEU A 45 -3.23 -4.64 6.69
C LEU A 45 -3.76 -5.61 7.74
N THR A 46 -3.05 -6.71 7.93
CA THR A 46 -3.31 -7.67 8.99
C THR A 46 -2.02 -7.94 9.75
N ALA A 47 -2.14 -8.46 10.97
CA ALA A 47 -0.99 -8.87 11.76
C ALA A 47 -1.19 -10.31 12.22
N GLU A 48 -0.09 -11.07 12.29
CA GLU A 48 -0.16 -12.48 12.70
C GLU A 48 -0.40 -12.63 14.20
N ASN A 49 0.09 -11.67 14.98
CA ASN A 49 0.09 -11.78 16.44
C ASN A 49 -0.67 -10.66 17.14
N ALA A 50 -1.56 -9.98 16.43
CA ALA A 50 -2.40 -8.93 16.99
C ALA A 50 -3.70 -8.81 16.18
N PRO A 51 -4.80 -8.37 16.80
CA PRO A 51 -6.10 -8.25 16.12
C PRO A 51 -6.17 -6.98 15.28
N ILE A 52 -5.36 -6.90 14.25
CA ILE A 52 -5.35 -5.78 13.31
C ILE A 52 -6.00 -6.23 12.01
N GLU A 53 -7.00 -5.48 11.58
CA GLU A 53 -7.63 -5.67 10.28
C GLU A 53 -8.03 -4.30 9.75
N HIS A 54 -7.29 -3.82 8.77
CA HIS A 54 -7.46 -2.47 8.25
C HIS A 54 -7.44 -2.51 6.73
N VAL A 55 -8.50 -2.01 6.11
CA VAL A 55 -8.65 -1.99 4.66
C VAL A 55 -8.71 -0.55 4.20
N ILE A 56 -7.91 -0.23 3.20
CA ILE A 56 -7.94 1.08 2.53
C ILE A 56 -8.30 0.84 1.08
N GLU A 57 -9.33 1.52 0.60
CA GLU A 57 -9.73 1.48 -0.79
C GLU A 57 -9.69 2.89 -1.37
N ASP A 58 -9.22 3.00 -2.59
CA ASP A 58 -9.14 4.30 -3.24
C ASP A 58 -9.14 4.13 -4.76
N ASP A 59 -9.39 5.23 -5.43
CA ASP A 59 -9.37 5.30 -6.88
C ASP A 59 -8.16 6.12 -7.31
N ILE A 60 -7.38 5.54 -8.22
CA ILE A 60 -6.20 6.21 -8.76
C ILE A 60 -6.48 6.58 -10.21
N ALA A 61 -6.37 7.86 -10.53
CA ALA A 61 -6.52 8.32 -11.90
C ALA A 61 -5.31 7.89 -12.72
N VAL A 62 -5.55 7.23 -13.85
CA VAL A 62 -4.47 6.75 -14.73
C VAL A 62 -4.42 7.53 -16.04
N ARG A 63 -5.32 8.49 -16.21
CA ARG A 63 -5.39 9.39 -17.37
C ARG A 63 -5.81 10.78 -16.98
#